data_77eae12be3d074c25f9c4eacc591da94
#
_entry.id   77eae12be3d074c25f9c4eacc591da94
#
_cell.length_a   1.000
_cell.length_b   1.000
_cell.length_c   1.000
_cell.angle_alpha   90.00
_cell.angle_beta   90.00
_cell.angle_gamma   90.00
#
_symmetry.space_group_name_H-M   'P 1'
#
loop_
_entity.id
_entity.type
_entity.pdbx_description
1 polymer ?
#
loop_
_entity_poly.entity_id
_entity_poly.type
_entity_poly.pdbx_seq_one_letter_code
_entity_poly.pdbx_strand_id
1 'polypeptide(L)'
;ESGKRMSVLEQDHSLFDSNSVLETVIMGDISLYQIKKEIDSLYENYSDENAEKIGSLQVKFEEMDGWNAESNAASLLSNLGIKESLHQTQMNDIDPKLKVRILLAKSLFGNPDVLVMDEPTNDLDYETITWLEDYLANFDNCIIVVSHDRHFLDSVCTHISDIDFGKINHYSGNYTFWYESSQLAARQRAQQNKKAEEKKKELE
;
A
#
# COMPACT_ATOMS: atom_id res chain seq x y z
N GLU A 1 -10.37 12.30 -8.65
CA GLU A 1 -11.77 12.03 -9.00
C GLU A 1 -12.56 11.78 -7.71
N SER A 2 -13.78 12.33 -7.62
CA SER A 2 -14.65 12.13 -6.45
C SER A 2 -15.02 10.65 -6.35
N GLY A 3 -14.81 10.05 -5.15
CA GLY A 3 -15.17 8.67 -4.88
C GLY A 3 -14.02 7.66 -4.98
N LYS A 4 -12.82 8.07 -5.39
CA LYS A 4 -11.65 7.21 -5.42
C LYS A 4 -10.95 7.20 -4.05
N ARG A 5 -10.60 5.99 -3.55
CA ARG A 5 -9.93 5.80 -2.27
C ARG A 5 -8.43 5.57 -2.49
N MET A 6 -7.63 6.37 -1.79
CA MET A 6 -6.18 6.20 -1.74
C MET A 6 -5.78 5.67 -0.37
N SER A 7 -4.93 4.66 -0.36
CA SER A 7 -4.30 4.13 0.84
C SER A 7 -2.79 4.35 0.78
N VAL A 8 -2.20 4.68 1.93
CA VAL A 8 -0.77 4.90 2.08
C VAL A 8 -0.25 3.97 3.16
N LEU A 9 0.88 3.30 2.91
CA LEU A 9 1.57 2.53 3.93
C LEU A 9 2.20 3.49 4.94
N GLU A 10 1.64 3.52 6.15
CA GLU A 10 2.12 4.37 7.24
C GLU A 10 3.36 3.77 7.89
N GLN A 11 4.32 4.63 8.22
CA GLN A 11 5.57 4.24 8.89
C GLN A 11 5.51 4.52 10.41
N ASP A 12 4.60 5.38 10.88
CA ASP A 12 4.44 5.67 12.31
C ASP A 12 3.51 4.65 12.97
N HIS A 13 4.12 3.75 13.70
CA HIS A 13 3.40 2.67 14.39
C HIS A 13 2.62 3.14 15.61
N SER A 14 2.95 4.31 16.18
CA SER A 14 2.36 4.79 17.45
C SER A 14 0.94 5.33 17.30
N LEU A 15 0.53 5.66 16.08
CA LEU A 15 -0.78 6.23 15.79
C LEU A 15 -1.96 5.33 16.19
N PHE A 16 -1.71 4.03 16.29
CA PHE A 16 -2.73 3.00 16.50
C PHE A 16 -2.60 2.28 17.84
N ASP A 17 -1.72 2.71 18.73
CA ASP A 17 -1.37 2.01 19.98
C ASP A 17 -2.59 1.69 20.87
N SER A 18 -3.65 2.48 20.82
CA SER A 18 -4.90 2.27 21.56
C SER A 18 -5.92 1.35 20.88
N ASN A 19 -5.68 0.94 19.65
CA ASN A 19 -6.60 0.10 18.88
C ASN A 19 -6.18 -1.38 18.93
N SER A 20 -7.13 -2.30 18.76
CA SER A 20 -6.77 -3.70 18.53
C SER A 20 -6.15 -3.88 17.15
N VAL A 21 -5.41 -4.97 16.97
CA VAL A 21 -4.82 -5.36 15.68
C VAL A 21 -5.88 -5.43 14.58
N LEU A 22 -6.99 -6.12 14.83
CA LEU A 22 -8.08 -6.26 13.87
C LEU A 22 -8.72 -4.92 13.53
N GLU A 23 -9.00 -4.11 14.55
CA GLU A 23 -9.57 -2.77 14.37
C GLU A 23 -8.65 -1.86 13.56
N THR A 24 -7.34 -1.93 13.81
CA THR A 24 -6.32 -1.17 13.05
C THR A 24 -6.38 -1.50 11.56
N VAL A 25 -6.53 -2.77 11.20
CA VAL A 25 -6.64 -3.17 9.78
C VAL A 25 -7.93 -2.62 9.15
N ILE A 26 -9.07 -2.73 9.85
CA ILE A 26 -10.36 -2.21 9.34
C ILE A 26 -10.32 -0.69 9.12
N MET A 27 -9.55 0.05 9.94
CA MET A 27 -9.31 1.48 9.75
C MET A 27 -8.60 1.81 8.43
N GLY A 28 -8.11 0.84 7.68
CA GLY A 28 -7.66 0.99 6.30
C GLY A 28 -8.76 1.51 5.37
N ASP A 29 -10.03 1.20 5.67
CA ASP A 29 -11.19 1.89 5.09
C ASP A 29 -11.88 2.74 6.16
N ILE A 30 -11.47 3.99 6.24
CA ILE A 30 -11.95 4.91 7.28
C ILE A 30 -13.46 5.15 7.20
N SER A 31 -14.04 5.13 5.99
CA SER A 31 -15.47 5.34 5.80
C SER A 31 -16.27 4.17 6.35
N LEU A 32 -15.84 2.95 6.05
CA LEU A 32 -16.43 1.72 6.58
C LEU A 32 -16.29 1.66 8.09
N TYR A 33 -15.10 1.97 8.61
CA TYR A 33 -14.82 2.00 10.05
C TYR A 33 -15.73 2.99 10.79
N GLN A 34 -15.90 4.19 10.26
CA GLN A 34 -16.76 5.22 10.85
C GLN A 34 -18.23 4.79 10.88
N ILE A 35 -18.72 4.21 9.77
CA ILE A 35 -20.10 3.69 9.70
C ILE A 35 -20.30 2.58 10.74
N LYS A 36 -19.34 1.64 10.86
CA LYS A 36 -19.39 0.58 11.89
C LYS A 36 -19.50 1.17 13.28
N LYS A 37 -18.62 2.10 13.64
CA LYS A 37 -18.61 2.76 14.97
C LYS A 37 -19.92 3.52 15.23
N GLU A 38 -20.48 4.17 14.23
CA GLU A 38 -21.74 4.89 14.36
C GLU A 38 -22.91 3.94 14.60
N ILE A 39 -22.95 2.83 13.86
CA ILE A 39 -23.95 1.76 14.07
C ILE A 39 -23.84 1.22 15.50
N ASP A 40 -22.63 0.84 15.95
CA ASP A 40 -22.38 0.29 17.28
C ASP A 40 -22.87 1.27 18.39
N SER A 41 -22.49 2.56 18.26
CA SER A 41 -22.90 3.61 19.21
C SER A 41 -24.41 3.83 19.24
N LEU A 42 -25.09 3.78 18.09
CA LEU A 42 -26.54 3.93 18.02
C LEU A 42 -27.28 2.72 18.61
N TYR A 43 -26.72 1.52 18.54
CA TYR A 43 -27.26 0.34 19.20
C TYR A 43 -27.08 0.39 20.72
N GLU A 44 -25.94 0.88 21.22
CA GLU A 44 -25.74 1.10 22.67
C GLU A 44 -26.76 2.08 23.26
N ASN A 45 -27.18 3.07 22.48
CA ASN A 45 -28.15 4.10 22.85
C ASN A 45 -29.43 4.00 22.00
N TYR A 46 -29.96 2.80 21.82
CA TYR A 46 -31.11 2.59 20.95
C TYR A 46 -32.33 3.38 21.40
N SER A 47 -32.97 4.06 20.44
CA SER A 47 -34.27 4.70 20.58
C SER A 47 -35.03 4.57 19.26
N ASP A 48 -36.38 4.63 19.34
CA ASP A 48 -37.22 4.56 18.14
C ASP A 48 -36.91 5.72 17.16
N GLU A 49 -36.43 6.85 17.65
CA GLU A 49 -35.99 8.00 16.85
C GLU A 49 -34.73 7.68 16.01
N ASN A 50 -33.89 6.75 16.48
CA ASN A 50 -32.65 6.37 15.80
C ASN A 50 -32.83 5.21 14.82
N ALA A 51 -33.99 4.54 14.83
CA ALA A 51 -34.23 3.33 14.04
C ALA A 51 -34.07 3.54 12.52
N GLU A 52 -34.58 4.65 11.99
CA GLU A 52 -34.44 5.00 10.57
C GLU A 52 -32.97 5.28 10.19
N LYS A 53 -32.22 5.96 11.07
CA LYS A 53 -30.81 6.23 10.87
C LYS A 53 -29.97 4.94 10.88
N ILE A 54 -30.23 4.04 11.81
CA ILE A 54 -29.59 2.71 11.87
C ILE A 54 -29.84 1.97 10.55
N GLY A 55 -31.07 1.88 10.08
CA GLY A 55 -31.42 1.22 8.83
C GLY A 55 -30.66 1.81 7.62
N SER A 56 -30.56 3.13 7.53
CA SER A 56 -29.83 3.78 6.42
C SER A 56 -28.32 3.52 6.48
N LEU A 57 -27.73 3.45 7.68
CA LEU A 57 -26.31 3.13 7.88
C LEU A 57 -26.03 1.67 7.56
N GLN A 58 -26.91 0.75 7.94
CA GLN A 58 -26.80 -0.68 7.62
C GLN A 58 -26.79 -0.93 6.11
N VAL A 59 -27.64 -0.24 5.34
CA VAL A 59 -27.63 -0.34 3.88
C VAL A 59 -26.28 0.10 3.31
N LYS A 60 -25.75 1.23 3.78
CA LYS A 60 -24.40 1.69 3.34
C LYS A 60 -23.29 0.72 3.75
N PHE A 61 -23.40 0.16 4.96
CA PHE A 61 -22.44 -0.81 5.47
C PHE A 61 -22.43 -2.10 4.63
N GLU A 62 -23.60 -2.56 4.22
CA GLU A 62 -23.76 -3.70 3.30
C GLU A 62 -23.18 -3.41 1.91
N GLU A 63 -23.46 -2.23 1.34
CA GLU A 63 -22.91 -1.80 0.05
C GLU A 63 -21.37 -1.75 0.04
N MET A 64 -20.74 -1.54 1.20
CA MET A 64 -19.28 -1.53 1.40
C MET A 64 -18.72 -2.90 1.82
N ASP A 65 -19.50 -3.98 1.72
CA ASP A 65 -19.12 -5.33 2.22
C ASP A 65 -18.74 -5.35 3.72
N GLY A 66 -19.36 -4.47 4.49
CA GLY A 66 -19.01 -4.23 5.89
C GLY A 66 -19.22 -5.43 6.79
N TRP A 67 -20.20 -6.30 6.50
CA TRP A 67 -20.44 -7.53 7.27
C TRP A 67 -19.29 -8.53 7.18
N ASN A 68 -18.49 -8.49 6.12
CA ASN A 68 -17.31 -9.32 5.92
C ASN A 68 -16.01 -8.64 6.38
N ALA A 69 -16.08 -7.38 6.85
CA ALA A 69 -14.89 -6.58 7.18
C ALA A 69 -13.94 -7.28 8.16
N GLU A 70 -14.47 -7.88 9.23
CA GLU A 70 -13.66 -8.59 10.24
C GLU A 70 -13.02 -9.85 9.67
N SER A 71 -13.74 -10.63 8.87
CA SER A 71 -13.19 -11.84 8.26
C SER A 71 -12.16 -11.51 7.17
N ASN A 72 -12.38 -10.45 6.40
CA ASN A 72 -11.44 -9.97 5.40
C ASN A 72 -10.15 -9.46 6.05
N ALA A 73 -10.26 -8.67 7.13
CA ALA A 73 -9.13 -8.21 7.91
C ALA A 73 -8.36 -9.36 8.55
N ALA A 74 -9.06 -10.34 9.15
CA ALA A 74 -8.45 -11.53 9.74
C ALA A 74 -7.69 -12.37 8.69
N SER A 75 -8.24 -12.49 7.48
CA SER A 75 -7.59 -13.19 6.36
C SER A 75 -6.31 -12.51 5.93
N LEU A 76 -6.31 -11.17 5.78
CA LEU A 76 -5.09 -10.42 5.48
C LEU A 76 -4.03 -10.58 6.56
N LEU A 77 -4.41 -10.48 7.83
CA LEU A 77 -3.51 -10.67 8.97
C LEU A 77 -2.89 -12.07 8.95
N SER A 78 -3.70 -13.10 8.73
CA SER A 78 -3.23 -14.50 8.68
C SER A 78 -2.25 -14.73 7.53
N ASN A 79 -2.53 -14.17 6.34
CA ASN A 79 -1.64 -14.23 5.18
C ASN A 79 -0.29 -13.54 5.43
N LEU A 80 -0.28 -12.50 6.25
CA LEU A 80 0.93 -11.80 6.70
C LEU A 80 1.57 -12.42 7.95
N GLY A 81 1.17 -13.63 8.34
CA GLY A 81 1.77 -14.40 9.44
C GLY A 81 1.39 -13.92 10.84
N ILE A 82 0.33 -13.10 10.98
CA ILE A 82 -0.18 -12.66 12.28
C ILE A 82 -1.18 -13.70 12.79
N LYS A 83 -0.85 -14.30 13.93
CA LYS A 83 -1.68 -15.34 14.55
C LYS A 83 -3.03 -14.77 15.00
N GLU A 84 -4.10 -15.55 14.83
CA GLU A 84 -5.46 -15.18 15.22
C GLU A 84 -5.56 -14.78 16.70
N SER A 85 -4.78 -15.42 17.58
CA SER A 85 -4.71 -15.08 19.01
C SER A 85 -4.27 -13.63 19.30
N LEU A 86 -3.63 -12.95 18.32
CA LEU A 86 -3.19 -11.56 18.44
C LEU A 86 -4.19 -10.55 17.88
N HIS A 87 -5.23 -11.00 17.17
CA HIS A 87 -6.14 -10.09 16.46
C HIS A 87 -6.89 -9.13 17.40
N GLN A 88 -7.16 -9.55 18.63
CA GLN A 88 -7.83 -8.74 19.65
C GLN A 88 -6.85 -8.05 20.61
N THR A 89 -5.53 -8.26 20.43
CA THR A 89 -4.50 -7.61 21.25
C THR A 89 -4.37 -6.15 20.84
N GLN A 90 -4.10 -5.26 21.79
CA GLN A 90 -3.84 -3.85 21.49
C GLN A 90 -2.49 -3.66 20.80
N MET A 91 -2.41 -2.72 19.88
CA MET A 91 -1.21 -2.45 19.09
C MET A 91 0.01 -2.09 19.96
N ASN A 92 -0.18 -1.41 21.11
CA ASN A 92 0.93 -1.10 22.01
C ASN A 92 1.64 -2.35 22.56
N ASP A 93 0.91 -3.48 22.69
CA ASP A 93 1.43 -4.73 23.24
C ASP A 93 2.03 -5.66 22.16
N ILE A 94 2.01 -5.23 20.91
CA ILE A 94 2.51 -6.00 19.76
C ILE A 94 4.00 -5.69 19.52
N ASP A 95 4.75 -6.74 19.18
CA ASP A 95 6.15 -6.62 18.75
C ASP A 95 6.30 -5.66 17.56
N PRO A 96 7.28 -4.73 17.55
CA PRO A 96 7.47 -3.76 16.49
C PRO A 96 7.55 -4.37 15.07
N LYS A 97 8.16 -5.54 14.91
CA LYS A 97 8.24 -6.23 13.61
C LYS A 97 6.88 -6.70 13.10
N LEU A 98 6.00 -7.11 14.03
CA LEU A 98 4.63 -7.48 13.66
C LEU A 98 3.78 -6.25 13.38
N LYS A 99 4.03 -5.11 14.02
CA LYS A 99 3.33 -3.85 13.73
C LYS A 99 3.50 -3.44 12.26
N VAL A 100 4.68 -3.59 11.67
CA VAL A 100 4.92 -3.32 10.24
C VAL A 100 3.98 -4.13 9.36
N ARG A 101 3.84 -5.43 9.62
CA ARG A 101 2.95 -6.32 8.86
C ARG A 101 1.46 -5.96 9.06
N ILE A 102 1.09 -5.53 10.27
CA ILE A 102 -0.29 -5.09 10.56
C ILE A 102 -0.60 -3.80 9.81
N LEU A 103 0.32 -2.83 9.76
CA LEU A 103 0.14 -1.60 8.98
C LEU A 103 0.13 -1.88 7.47
N LEU A 104 0.88 -2.87 7.02
CA LEU A 104 0.79 -3.36 5.65
C LEU A 104 -0.61 -3.94 5.37
N ALA A 105 -1.14 -4.82 6.24
CA ALA A 105 -2.51 -5.31 6.13
C ALA A 105 -3.54 -4.16 6.08
N LYS A 106 -3.37 -3.16 6.94
CA LYS A 106 -4.21 -1.95 6.96
C LYS A 106 -4.19 -1.24 5.60
N SER A 107 -3.01 -1.06 5.00
CA SER A 107 -2.89 -0.36 3.71
C SER A 107 -3.54 -1.12 2.55
N LEU A 108 -3.58 -2.45 2.61
CA LEU A 108 -4.18 -3.32 1.61
C LEU A 108 -5.69 -3.51 1.80
N PHE A 109 -6.22 -3.23 3.01
CA PHE A 109 -7.60 -3.51 3.36
C PHE A 109 -8.60 -2.76 2.49
N GLY A 110 -9.64 -3.47 2.06
CA GLY A 110 -10.74 -2.93 1.28
C GLY A 110 -10.38 -2.58 -0.17
N ASN A 111 -9.28 -3.11 -0.72
CA ASN A 111 -8.88 -2.96 -2.12
C ASN A 111 -8.88 -1.49 -2.62
N PRO A 112 -7.98 -0.63 -2.15
CA PRO A 112 -7.95 0.80 -2.50
C PRO A 112 -7.75 1.01 -4.00
N ASP A 113 -8.32 2.09 -4.56
CA ASP A 113 -8.11 2.47 -5.97
C ASP A 113 -6.68 2.91 -6.28
N VAL A 114 -6.01 3.47 -5.28
CA VAL A 114 -4.59 3.85 -5.37
C VAL A 114 -3.91 3.43 -4.07
N LEU A 115 -2.87 2.64 -4.20
CA LEU A 115 -2.01 2.19 -3.10
C LEU A 115 -0.62 2.83 -3.23
N VAL A 116 -0.19 3.54 -2.20
CA VAL A 116 1.14 4.17 -2.15
C VAL A 116 1.96 3.51 -1.05
N MET A 117 3.15 3.03 -1.42
CA MET A 117 4.05 2.35 -0.49
C MET A 117 5.47 2.88 -0.64
N ASP A 118 6.07 3.20 0.50
CA ASP A 118 7.47 3.59 0.60
C ASP A 118 8.24 2.51 1.37
N GLU A 119 9.21 1.88 0.70
CA GLU A 119 10.05 0.79 1.20
C GLU A 119 9.24 -0.36 1.87
N PRO A 120 8.23 -0.95 1.18
CA PRO A 120 7.30 -1.89 1.80
C PRO A 120 7.94 -3.23 2.19
N THR A 121 9.14 -3.55 1.69
CA THR A 121 9.87 -4.79 2.00
C THR A 121 10.74 -4.69 3.24
N ASN A 122 10.92 -3.48 3.80
CA ASN A 122 11.72 -3.30 5.00
C ASN A 122 11.12 -4.04 6.19
N ASP A 123 11.98 -4.69 6.97
CA ASP A 123 11.60 -5.46 8.16
C ASP A 123 10.65 -6.66 7.92
N LEU A 124 10.43 -7.05 6.66
CA LEU A 124 9.69 -8.25 6.30
C LEU A 124 10.64 -9.45 6.10
N ASP A 125 10.17 -10.64 6.43
CA ASP A 125 10.88 -11.87 6.07
C ASP A 125 10.56 -12.29 4.61
N TYR A 126 11.36 -13.22 4.09
CA TYR A 126 11.26 -13.67 2.72
C TYR A 126 9.87 -14.21 2.35
N GLU A 127 9.23 -14.97 3.24
CA GLU A 127 7.89 -15.52 2.98
C GLU A 127 6.85 -14.41 2.83
N THR A 128 6.91 -13.39 3.69
CA THR A 128 6.02 -12.22 3.64
C THR A 128 6.27 -11.39 2.37
N ILE A 129 7.54 -11.21 1.97
CA ILE A 129 7.88 -10.49 0.72
C ILE A 129 7.32 -11.24 -0.49
N THR A 130 7.53 -12.56 -0.58
CA THR A 130 7.01 -13.39 -1.69
C THR A 130 5.48 -13.31 -1.76
N TRP A 131 4.80 -13.40 -0.62
CA TRP A 131 3.34 -13.23 -0.59
C TRP A 131 2.92 -11.84 -1.08
N LEU A 132 3.64 -10.78 -0.65
CA LEU A 132 3.34 -9.41 -1.06
C LEU A 132 3.56 -9.21 -2.56
N GLU A 133 4.63 -9.76 -3.13
CA GLU A 133 4.90 -9.74 -4.57
C GLU A 133 3.73 -10.37 -5.35
N ASP A 134 3.30 -11.57 -4.94
CA ASP A 134 2.18 -12.26 -5.57
C ASP A 134 0.86 -11.49 -5.43
N TYR A 135 0.61 -10.91 -4.27
CA TYR A 135 -0.58 -10.11 -4.02
C TYR A 135 -0.62 -8.86 -4.92
N LEU A 136 0.50 -8.12 -4.99
CA LEU A 136 0.60 -6.88 -5.76
C LEU A 136 0.66 -7.12 -7.27
N ALA A 137 1.25 -8.23 -7.72
CA ALA A 137 1.23 -8.61 -9.13
C ALA A 137 -0.19 -8.89 -9.66
N ASN A 138 -1.10 -9.30 -8.77
CA ASN A 138 -2.51 -9.54 -9.08
C ASN A 138 -3.45 -8.39 -8.64
N PHE A 139 -2.89 -7.25 -8.25
CA PHE A 139 -3.67 -6.10 -7.79
C PHE A 139 -4.21 -5.32 -9.00
N ASP A 140 -5.53 -5.24 -9.13
CA ASP A 140 -6.19 -4.66 -10.31
C ASP A 140 -6.11 -3.13 -10.39
N ASN A 141 -5.82 -2.46 -9.28
CA ASN A 141 -5.82 -1.01 -9.17
C ASN A 141 -4.42 -0.41 -9.30
N CYS A 142 -4.29 0.89 -9.12
CA CYS A 142 -3.03 1.61 -9.28
C CYS A 142 -2.14 1.44 -8.03
N ILE A 143 -0.88 1.05 -8.25
CA ILE A 143 0.14 0.96 -7.20
C ILE A 143 1.26 1.95 -7.51
N ILE A 144 1.69 2.70 -6.51
CA ILE A 144 2.90 3.53 -6.54
C ILE A 144 3.83 3.01 -5.45
N VAL A 145 4.99 2.49 -5.86
CA VAL A 145 6.00 1.94 -4.93
C VAL A 145 7.29 2.72 -5.06
N VAL A 146 7.86 3.08 -3.92
CA VAL A 146 9.26 3.51 -3.79
C VAL A 146 10.01 2.38 -3.09
N SER A 147 11.07 1.85 -3.71
CA SER A 147 11.88 0.78 -3.12
C SER A 147 13.29 0.75 -3.68
N HIS A 148 14.24 0.29 -2.86
CA HIS A 148 15.60 -0.05 -3.26
C HIS A 148 15.76 -1.53 -3.62
N ASP A 149 14.76 -2.35 -3.37
CA ASP A 149 14.75 -3.77 -3.72
C ASP A 149 14.41 -3.96 -5.20
N ARG A 150 15.44 -4.27 -5.98
CA ARG A 150 15.33 -4.45 -7.44
C ARG A 150 14.48 -5.67 -7.81
N HIS A 151 14.56 -6.73 -7.02
CA HIS A 151 13.80 -7.95 -7.27
C HIS A 151 12.31 -7.69 -7.07
N PHE A 152 11.98 -7.03 -5.98
CA PHE A 152 10.61 -6.61 -5.70
C PHE A 152 10.04 -5.70 -6.81
N LEU A 153 10.81 -4.67 -7.24
CA LEU A 153 10.39 -3.80 -8.33
C LEU A 153 10.19 -4.55 -9.66
N ASP A 154 11.04 -5.53 -9.96
CA ASP A 154 10.89 -6.36 -11.16
C ASP A 154 9.67 -7.27 -11.12
N SER A 155 9.30 -7.76 -9.93
CA SER A 155 8.15 -8.64 -9.73
C SER A 155 6.82 -7.90 -9.81
N VAL A 156 6.78 -6.63 -9.34
CA VAL A 156 5.52 -5.90 -9.12
C VAL A 156 5.28 -4.79 -10.16
N CYS A 157 6.34 -4.08 -10.61
CA CYS A 157 6.19 -2.87 -11.38
C CYS A 157 6.11 -3.15 -12.89
N THR A 158 5.13 -2.52 -13.55
CA THR A 158 4.98 -2.50 -15.01
C THR A 158 5.53 -1.23 -15.64
N HIS A 159 5.78 -0.20 -14.83
CA HIS A 159 6.32 1.10 -15.24
C HIS A 159 7.31 1.60 -14.18
N ILE A 160 8.34 2.30 -14.63
CA ILE A 160 9.31 2.97 -13.76
C ILE A 160 9.22 4.47 -13.97
N SER A 161 9.19 5.22 -12.88
CA SER A 161 9.25 6.68 -12.87
C SER A 161 10.58 7.11 -12.28
N ASP A 162 11.45 7.65 -13.12
CA ASP A 162 12.78 8.13 -12.74
C ASP A 162 12.74 9.63 -12.48
N ILE A 163 13.21 10.04 -11.31
CA ILE A 163 13.28 11.46 -10.91
C ILE A 163 14.73 11.92 -11.02
N ASP A 164 15.02 12.69 -12.05
CA ASP A 164 16.35 13.21 -12.31
C ASP A 164 16.30 14.69 -12.73
N PHE A 165 17.23 15.51 -12.22
CA PHE A 165 17.32 16.95 -12.49
C PHE A 165 15.99 17.72 -12.40
N GLY A 166 15.15 17.39 -11.41
CA GLY A 166 13.86 18.05 -11.19
C GLY A 166 12.78 17.71 -12.22
N LYS A 167 12.96 16.64 -12.99
CA LYS A 167 12.01 16.09 -13.96
C LYS A 167 11.66 14.67 -13.61
N ILE A 168 10.42 14.29 -13.94
CA ILE A 168 9.96 12.91 -13.84
C ILE A 168 9.89 12.34 -15.25
N ASN A 169 10.63 11.26 -15.48
CA ASN A 169 10.60 10.53 -16.73
C ASN A 169 9.93 9.18 -16.51
N HIS A 170 8.94 8.86 -17.33
CA HIS A 170 8.19 7.60 -17.24
C HIS A 170 8.68 6.61 -18.30
N TYR A 171 8.88 5.37 -17.89
CA TYR A 171 9.32 4.27 -18.73
C TYR A 171 8.34 3.09 -18.58
N SER A 172 7.91 2.51 -19.68
CA SER A 172 7.18 1.25 -19.67
C SER A 172 8.17 0.10 -19.53
N GLY A 173 7.84 -0.88 -18.73
CA GLY A 173 8.67 -2.03 -18.38
C GLY A 173 9.02 -2.06 -16.90
N ASN A 174 9.66 -3.16 -16.48
CA ASN A 174 10.12 -3.35 -15.11
C ASN A 174 11.47 -2.65 -14.86
N TYR A 175 12.01 -2.82 -13.64
CA TYR A 175 13.26 -2.18 -13.23
C TYR A 175 14.45 -2.62 -14.09
N THR A 176 14.59 -3.91 -14.38
CA THR A 176 15.69 -4.45 -15.21
C THR A 176 15.67 -3.84 -16.60
N PHE A 177 14.52 -3.78 -17.26
CA PHE A 177 14.38 -3.16 -18.58
C PHE A 177 14.76 -1.66 -18.57
N TRP A 178 14.27 -0.92 -17.58
CA TRP A 178 14.63 0.49 -17.39
C TRP A 178 16.14 0.65 -17.19
N TYR A 179 16.75 -0.17 -16.31
CA TYR A 179 18.17 -0.07 -15.99
C TYR A 179 19.05 -0.34 -17.21
N GLU A 180 18.79 -1.38 -17.97
CA GLU A 180 19.52 -1.73 -19.19
C GLU A 180 19.39 -0.61 -20.25
N SER A 181 18.17 -0.10 -20.45
CA SER A 181 17.90 0.99 -21.38
C SER A 181 18.62 2.28 -20.99
N SER A 182 18.62 2.62 -19.70
CA SER A 182 19.30 3.80 -19.15
C SER A 182 20.83 3.71 -19.32
N GLN A 183 21.42 2.54 -19.08
CA GLN A 183 22.85 2.27 -19.29
C GLN A 183 23.26 2.40 -20.77
N LEU A 184 22.42 1.88 -21.66
CA LEU A 184 22.67 2.02 -23.10
C LEU A 184 22.63 3.50 -23.53
N ALA A 185 21.63 4.25 -23.09
CA ALA A 185 21.51 5.68 -23.37
C ALA A 185 22.70 6.48 -22.82
N ALA A 186 23.16 6.18 -21.61
CA ALA A 186 24.33 6.81 -21.00
C ALA A 186 25.61 6.54 -21.82
N ARG A 187 25.84 5.30 -22.25
CA ARG A 187 26.99 4.94 -23.12
C ARG A 187 26.94 5.67 -24.46
N GLN A 188 25.77 5.76 -25.09
CA GLN A 188 25.59 6.49 -26.34
C GLN A 188 25.89 7.98 -26.20
N ARG A 189 25.39 8.61 -25.12
CA ARG A 189 25.70 10.02 -24.80
C ARG A 189 27.20 10.25 -24.58
N ALA A 190 27.86 9.38 -23.84
CA ALA A 190 29.30 9.48 -23.60
C ALA A 190 30.10 9.37 -24.90
N GLN A 191 29.73 8.47 -25.82
CA GLN A 191 30.37 8.35 -27.14
C GLN A 191 30.11 9.58 -28.02
N GLN A 192 28.90 10.15 -28.02
CA GLN A 192 28.60 11.36 -28.75
C GLN A 192 29.39 12.55 -28.24
N ASN A 193 29.48 12.72 -26.90
CA ASN A 193 30.26 13.79 -26.28
C ASN A 193 31.75 13.67 -26.64
N LYS A 194 32.32 12.44 -26.57
CA LYS A 194 33.69 12.22 -26.95
C LYS A 194 33.97 12.59 -28.42
N LYS A 195 33.09 12.17 -29.34
CA LYS A 195 33.20 12.54 -30.77
C LYS A 195 33.07 14.06 -31.00
N ALA A 196 32.21 14.73 -30.23
CA ALA A 196 32.04 16.18 -30.30
C ALA A 196 33.29 16.92 -29.80
N GLU A 197 33.91 16.45 -28.72
CA GLU A 197 35.18 17.00 -28.20
C GLU A 197 36.34 16.76 -29.15
N GLU A 198 36.44 15.59 -29.77
CA GLU A 198 37.47 15.27 -30.77
C GLU A 198 37.33 16.20 -31.98
N LYS A 199 36.11 16.37 -32.53
CA LYS A 199 35.84 17.33 -33.63
C LYS A 199 36.16 18.77 -33.25
N LYS A 200 35.90 19.20 -32.03
CA LYS A 200 36.22 20.53 -31.56
C LYS A 200 37.72 20.76 -31.56
N LYS A 201 38.51 19.79 -31.12
CA LYS A 201 39.99 19.81 -31.10
C LYS A 201 40.61 19.80 -32.51
N GLU A 202 39.96 19.20 -33.49
CA GLU A 202 40.40 19.20 -34.90
C GLU A 202 40.16 20.54 -35.61
N LEU A 203 39.25 21.35 -35.09
CA LEU A 203 38.87 22.67 -35.67
C LEU A 203 39.57 23.85 -34.99
N GLU A 204 40.25 23.66 -33.85
CA GLU A 204 41.11 24.62 -33.16
C GLU A 204 42.57 24.49 -33.63
#